data_3035293dfcfd712d693d696394c627f2
#
_entry.id   3035293dfcfd712d693d696394c627f2
#
_cell.length_a   1.000
_cell.length_b   1.000
_cell.length_c   1.000
_cell.angle_alpha   90.00
_cell.angle_beta   90.00
_cell.angle_gamma   90.00
#
_symmetry.space_group_name_H-M   'P 1'
#
loop_
_entity.id
_entity.type
_entity.pdbx_description
1 polymer ?
#
loop_
_entity_poly.entity_id
_entity_poly.type
_entity_poly.pdbx_seq_one_letter_code
_entity_poly.pdbx_strand_id
1 'polypeptide(L)'
;MRCNGTFRYTALAGGEKDEDTGFITGSEPIWEEGMECQIDKSIPASSYRSADGQAFFYTYDVFIDKSFDGNITIGSEVDVTFEDGSTESFTVQGIDNANRKYLEIWG
;
A
#
# COMPACT_ATOMS: atom_id res chain seq x y z
N MET A 1 16.97 -3.10 -6.03
CA MET A 1 15.55 -3.17 -6.40
C MET A 1 15.41 -3.05 -7.91
N ARG A 2 14.65 -3.91 -8.50
CA ARG A 2 14.38 -3.88 -9.94
C ARG A 2 12.89 -3.59 -10.16
N CYS A 3 12.57 -2.45 -10.76
CA CYS A 3 11.19 -2.07 -11.02
C CYS A 3 10.60 -2.90 -12.17
N ASN A 4 9.42 -3.46 -11.95
CA ASN A 4 8.66 -4.24 -12.93
C ASN A 4 7.24 -3.72 -13.13
N GLY A 5 6.95 -2.53 -12.62
CA GLY A 5 5.66 -1.89 -12.77
C GLY A 5 5.59 -0.55 -12.09
N THR A 6 4.39 -0.03 -12.01
CA THR A 6 4.05 1.22 -11.33
C THR A 6 2.86 0.98 -10.40
N PHE A 7 2.57 1.94 -9.53
CA PHE A 7 1.40 1.87 -8.67
C PHE A 7 0.71 3.23 -8.57
N ARG A 8 -0.55 3.18 -8.21
CA ARG A 8 -1.31 4.31 -7.69
C ARG A 8 -2.04 3.86 -6.43
N TYR A 9 -2.43 4.79 -5.60
CA TYR A 9 -2.98 4.48 -4.28
C TYR A 9 -4.02 5.50 -3.86
N THR A 10 -4.84 5.12 -2.85
CA THR A 10 -5.78 6.05 -2.25
C THR A 10 -5.15 6.76 -1.05
N ALA A 11 -5.22 8.08 -1.05
CA ALA A 11 -4.89 8.91 0.08
C ALA A 11 -6.17 9.55 0.62
N LEU A 12 -6.25 9.76 1.93
CA LEU A 12 -7.35 10.51 2.51
C LEU A 12 -7.14 11.99 2.21
N ALA A 13 -8.03 12.60 1.42
CA ALA A 13 -8.10 14.05 1.32
C ALA A 13 -8.57 14.60 2.65
N GLY A 14 -8.00 15.72 3.11
CA GLY A 14 -8.28 16.33 4.39
C GLY A 14 -9.76 16.64 4.62
N GLY A 15 -10.51 15.66 5.12
CA GLY A 15 -11.85 15.86 5.63
C GLY A 15 -11.79 16.49 7.02
N GLU A 16 -12.87 17.12 7.42
CA GLU A 16 -12.98 17.68 8.76
C GLU A 16 -13.24 16.56 9.78
N LYS A 17 -12.49 16.61 10.86
CA LYS A 17 -12.72 15.70 11.99
C LYS A 17 -13.98 16.14 12.74
N ASP A 18 -14.92 15.22 12.93
CA ASP A 18 -16.08 15.46 13.78
C ASP A 18 -15.61 15.48 15.24
N GLU A 19 -15.82 16.61 15.92
CA GLU A 19 -15.40 16.79 17.30
C GLU A 19 -16.18 15.92 18.28
N ASP A 20 -17.43 15.56 17.95
CA ASP A 20 -18.28 14.75 18.81
C ASP A 20 -17.96 13.26 18.75
N THR A 21 -17.60 12.75 17.58
CA THR A 21 -17.36 11.31 17.36
C THR A 21 -15.90 10.98 17.15
N GLY A 22 -15.07 11.95 16.79
CA GLY A 22 -13.68 11.74 16.44
C GLY A 22 -13.48 11.17 15.03
N PHE A 23 -14.55 10.93 14.28
CA PHE A 23 -14.45 10.45 12.91
C PHE A 23 -14.17 11.59 11.93
N ILE A 24 -13.45 11.27 10.87
CA ILE A 24 -13.24 12.19 9.75
C ILE A 24 -14.47 12.10 8.86
N THR A 25 -15.20 13.21 8.73
CA THR A 25 -16.40 13.30 7.88
C THR A 25 -16.08 14.05 6.59
N GLY A 26 -16.76 13.67 5.51
CA GLY A 26 -16.62 14.35 4.21
C GLY A 26 -15.32 14.05 3.47
N SER A 27 -14.47 13.15 4.01
CA SER A 27 -13.28 12.72 3.28
C SER A 27 -13.59 11.50 2.43
N GLU A 28 -13.42 11.64 1.13
CA GLU A 28 -13.43 10.52 0.21
C GLU A 28 -11.98 10.17 -0.15
N PRO A 29 -11.67 8.87 -0.37
CA PRO A 29 -10.35 8.50 -0.85
C PRO A 29 -10.08 9.17 -2.21
N ILE A 30 -8.92 9.79 -2.31
CA ILE A 30 -8.45 10.37 -3.58
C ILE A 30 -7.35 9.45 -4.11
N TRP A 31 -7.47 9.08 -5.38
CA TRP A 31 -6.43 8.34 -6.08
C TRP A 31 -5.29 9.27 -6.44
N GLU A 32 -4.09 8.87 -6.03
CA GLU A 32 -2.86 9.58 -6.36
C GLU A 32 -1.90 8.65 -7.10
N GLU A 33 -1.11 9.23 -7.99
CA GLU A 33 -0.07 8.51 -8.70
C GLU A 33 1.10 8.22 -7.77
N GLY A 34 1.60 6.99 -7.85
CA GLY A 34 2.83 6.60 -7.19
C GLY A 34 4.03 6.78 -8.08
N MET A 35 4.86 5.76 -8.17
CA MET A 35 6.06 5.76 -8.98
C MET A 35 6.38 4.34 -9.45
N GLU A 36 7.48 4.17 -10.17
CA GLU A 36 8.00 2.86 -10.49
C GLU A 36 8.34 2.08 -9.23
N CYS A 37 8.01 0.79 -9.23
CA CYS A 37 8.19 -0.08 -8.07
C CYS A 37 8.50 -1.51 -8.49
N GLN A 38 9.00 -2.29 -7.52
CA GLN A 38 9.12 -3.73 -7.67
C GLN A 38 7.89 -4.39 -7.06
N ILE A 39 7.19 -5.20 -7.85
CA ILE A 39 5.98 -5.90 -7.44
C ILE A 39 6.28 -7.39 -7.39
N ASP A 40 6.18 -7.98 -6.20
CA ASP A 40 6.28 -9.42 -6.00
C ASP A 40 4.89 -9.97 -5.72
N LYS A 41 4.52 -11.03 -6.41
CA LYS A 41 3.21 -11.68 -6.28
C LYS A 41 3.40 -13.12 -5.84
N SER A 42 2.72 -13.53 -4.78
CA SER A 42 2.78 -14.89 -4.24
C SER A 42 1.49 -15.64 -4.52
N ILE A 43 1.60 -16.76 -5.25
CA ILE A 43 0.49 -17.68 -5.51
C ILE A 43 0.96 -19.09 -5.15
N PRO A 44 0.37 -19.74 -4.12
CA PRO A 44 -0.63 -19.21 -3.19
C PRO A 44 -0.09 -18.09 -2.31
N ALA A 45 -1.02 -17.38 -1.64
CA ALA A 45 -0.65 -16.26 -0.78
C ALA A 45 0.37 -16.67 0.29
N SER A 46 1.31 -15.77 0.55
CA SER A 46 2.26 -15.93 1.66
C SER A 46 1.60 -15.59 2.98
N SER A 47 2.19 -16.04 4.09
CA SER A 47 1.65 -15.78 5.41
C SER A 47 2.72 -15.22 6.34
N TYR A 48 2.29 -14.45 7.32
CA TYR A 48 3.11 -14.00 8.43
C TYR A 48 2.29 -14.02 9.72
N ARG A 49 2.98 -14.06 10.88
CA ARG A 49 2.32 -13.98 12.17
C ARG A 49 2.63 -12.66 12.83
N SER A 50 1.59 -12.01 13.36
CA SER A 50 1.77 -10.83 14.20
C SER A 50 2.28 -11.22 15.60
N ALA A 51 2.66 -10.22 16.40
CA ALA A 51 3.18 -10.43 17.74
C ALA A 51 2.19 -11.12 18.68
N ASP A 52 0.89 -11.02 18.42
CA ASP A 52 -0.17 -11.69 19.19
C ASP A 52 -0.45 -13.12 18.71
N GLY A 53 0.31 -13.62 17.75
CA GLY A 53 0.17 -14.98 17.21
C GLY A 53 -0.86 -15.12 16.10
N GLN A 54 -1.53 -14.05 15.70
CA GLN A 54 -2.53 -14.08 14.65
C GLN A 54 -1.86 -14.23 13.28
N ALA A 55 -2.36 -15.14 12.44
CA ALA A 55 -1.84 -15.35 11.09
C ALA A 55 -2.53 -14.42 10.08
N PHE A 56 -1.74 -13.81 9.21
CA PHE A 56 -2.21 -12.98 8.12
C PHE A 56 -1.69 -13.51 6.79
N PHE A 57 -2.45 -13.32 5.74
CA PHE A 57 -2.09 -13.75 4.40
C PHE A 57 -2.00 -12.53 3.48
N TYR A 58 -1.00 -12.53 2.60
CA TYR A 58 -0.85 -11.49 1.60
C TYR A 58 -0.42 -12.10 0.26
N THR A 59 -0.84 -11.48 -0.82
CA THR A 59 -0.52 -11.89 -2.19
C THR A 59 0.53 -10.98 -2.82
N TYR A 60 0.49 -9.70 -2.48
CA TYR A 60 1.36 -8.67 -3.08
C TYR A 60 2.32 -8.13 -2.05
N ASP A 61 3.57 -7.96 -2.49
CA ASP A 61 4.63 -7.35 -1.70
C ASP A 61 5.32 -6.34 -2.63
N VAL A 62 5.22 -5.08 -2.32
CA VAL A 62 5.64 -3.99 -3.20
C VAL A 62 6.75 -3.20 -2.54
N PHE A 63 7.86 -3.05 -3.25
CA PHE A 63 9.03 -2.29 -2.82
C PHE A 63 9.11 -0.98 -3.60
N ILE A 64 9.17 0.12 -2.89
CA ILE A 64 9.10 1.47 -3.43
C ILE A 64 10.34 2.23 -2.99
N ASP A 65 10.97 2.97 -3.92
CA ASP A 65 12.15 3.76 -3.59
C ASP A 65 11.85 4.77 -2.47
N LYS A 66 12.82 5.00 -1.61
CA LYS A 66 12.68 5.94 -0.46
C LYS A 66 12.45 7.39 -0.87
N SER A 67 12.66 7.74 -2.13
CA SER A 67 12.31 9.08 -2.63
C SER A 67 10.79 9.32 -2.70
N PHE A 68 9.99 8.24 -2.59
CA PHE A 68 8.54 8.38 -2.52
C PHE A 68 8.13 9.10 -1.24
N ASP A 69 7.37 10.17 -1.37
CA ASP A 69 6.93 11.03 -0.25
C ASP A 69 5.41 11.08 -0.07
N GLY A 70 4.68 10.22 -0.76
CA GLY A 70 3.22 10.17 -0.66
C GLY A 70 2.72 9.58 0.65
N ASN A 71 1.47 9.85 0.96
CA ASN A 71 0.80 9.40 2.18
C ASN A 71 0.03 8.10 1.95
N ILE A 72 0.76 6.99 1.91
CA ILE A 72 0.17 5.67 1.88
C ILE A 72 0.06 5.13 3.30
N THR A 73 -1.07 4.54 3.63
CA THR A 73 -1.35 4.04 4.99
C THR A 73 -1.95 2.64 4.95
N ILE A 74 -1.96 1.97 6.10
CA ILE A 74 -2.70 0.71 6.25
C ILE A 74 -4.18 1.00 5.95
N GLY A 75 -4.78 0.17 5.10
CA GLY A 75 -6.14 0.37 4.59
C GLY A 75 -6.24 1.12 3.28
N SER A 76 -5.15 1.73 2.79
CA SER A 76 -5.13 2.31 1.44
C SER A 76 -5.38 1.23 0.40
N GLU A 77 -6.14 1.56 -0.64
CA GLU A 77 -6.25 0.72 -1.82
C GLU A 77 -5.10 1.03 -2.77
N VAL A 78 -4.56 0.00 -3.39
CA VAL A 78 -3.43 0.12 -4.32
C VAL A 78 -3.76 -0.61 -5.60
N ASP A 79 -3.59 0.07 -6.71
CA ASP A 79 -3.59 -0.55 -8.05
C ASP A 79 -2.15 -0.63 -8.54
N VAL A 80 -1.70 -1.81 -8.89
CA VAL A 80 -0.39 -2.03 -9.49
C VAL A 80 -0.55 -2.36 -10.97
N THR A 81 0.29 -1.75 -11.80
CA THR A 81 0.31 -2.01 -13.24
C THR A 81 1.67 -2.62 -13.60
N PHE A 82 1.65 -3.83 -14.12
CA PHE A 82 2.85 -4.55 -14.53
C PHE A 82 3.35 -4.06 -15.90
N GLU A 83 4.57 -4.45 -16.25
CA GLU A 83 5.18 -4.07 -17.54
C GLU A 83 4.39 -4.51 -18.76
N ASP A 84 3.60 -5.60 -18.64
CA ASP A 84 2.74 -6.09 -19.73
C ASP A 84 1.42 -5.30 -19.85
N GLY A 85 1.21 -4.30 -18.99
CA GLY A 85 0.00 -3.48 -18.98
C GLY A 85 -1.14 -4.04 -18.14
N SER A 86 -0.99 -5.23 -17.56
CA SER A 86 -2.02 -5.78 -16.66
C SER A 86 -2.05 -4.99 -15.35
N THR A 87 -3.24 -4.85 -14.78
CA THR A 87 -3.47 -4.14 -13.53
C THR A 87 -4.13 -5.06 -12.52
N GLU A 88 -3.62 -5.06 -11.29
CA GLU A 88 -4.21 -5.80 -10.17
C GLU A 88 -4.29 -4.87 -8.96
N SER A 89 -5.14 -5.22 -8.02
CA SER A 89 -5.44 -4.35 -6.87
C SER A 89 -5.34 -5.11 -5.57
N PHE A 90 -4.93 -4.40 -4.52
CA PHE A 90 -4.96 -4.94 -3.17
C PHE A 90 -5.17 -3.81 -2.15
N THR A 91 -5.52 -4.19 -0.93
CA THR A 91 -5.60 -3.27 0.21
C THR A 91 -4.37 -3.45 1.08
N VAL A 92 -3.74 -2.35 1.46
CA VAL A 92 -2.52 -2.38 2.28
C VAL A 92 -2.84 -2.95 3.66
N GLN A 93 -2.20 -4.07 4.00
CA GLN A 93 -2.28 -4.70 5.32
C GLN A 93 -1.12 -4.29 6.22
N GLY A 94 0.03 -4.00 5.65
CA GLY A 94 1.20 -3.64 6.42
C GLY A 94 2.16 -2.76 5.63
N ILE A 95 2.97 -2.01 6.38
CA ILE A 95 3.96 -1.08 5.85
C ILE A 95 5.23 -1.23 6.65
N ASP A 96 6.37 -1.36 5.98
CA ASP A 96 7.70 -1.29 6.59
C ASP A 96 8.44 -0.09 6.02
N ASN A 97 8.67 0.92 6.84
CA ASN A 97 9.40 2.13 6.50
C ASN A 97 10.76 2.21 7.18
N ALA A 98 11.19 1.16 7.83
CA ALA A 98 12.46 1.13 8.57
C ALA A 98 13.67 0.86 7.68
N ASN A 99 13.48 0.32 6.49
CA ASN A 99 14.54 0.04 5.56
C ASN A 99 15.15 1.35 5.02
N ARG A 100 16.47 1.38 4.81
CA ARG A 100 17.16 2.56 4.33
C ARG A 100 17.01 2.80 2.83
N LYS A 101 16.70 1.76 2.06
CA LYS A 101 16.71 1.80 0.60
C LYS A 101 15.32 1.91 0.00
N TYR A 102 14.31 1.33 0.65
CA TYR A 102 12.96 1.30 0.12
C TYR A 102 11.91 1.24 1.21
N LEU A 103 10.73 1.64 0.82
CA LEU A 103 9.49 1.42 1.56
C LEU A 103 8.86 0.12 1.06
N GLU A 104 8.45 -0.74 1.97
CA GLU A 104 7.74 -1.98 1.63
C GLU A 104 6.30 -1.89 2.07
N ILE A 105 5.37 -2.24 1.17
CA ILE A 105 3.95 -2.39 1.49
C ILE A 105 3.48 -3.77 1.03
N TRP A 106 2.53 -4.32 1.73
CA TRP A 106 1.97 -5.63 1.38
C TRP A 106 0.48 -5.71 1.67
N GLY A 107 -0.15 -6.63 0.95
CA GLY A 107 -1.57 -6.91 1.11
C GLY A 107 -2.12 -8.04 0.27
#